data_4b5964cd0ed1fb079666a0104db76afd
#
_entry.id   4b5964cd0ed1fb079666a0104db76afd
#
_cell.length_a   1.000
_cell.length_b   1.000
_cell.length_c   1.000
_cell.angle_alpha   90.00
_cell.angle_beta   90.00
_cell.angle_gamma   90.00
#
_symmetry.space_group_name_H-M   'P 1'
#
loop_
_entity.id
_entity.type
_entity.pdbx_description
1 polymer ?
#
loop_
_entity_poly.entity_id
_entity_poly.type
_entity_poly.pdbx_seq_one_letter_code
_entity_poly.pdbx_strand_id
1 'polypeptide(L)'
;MRRREALSLFGGAALLSGRVAGHPTPPEDDPDGTPPMRTDTGYGPLSRIPVEGATDAVVSDDGTTAYVAATTGYAIVDVSDPDDPSLLAERREPLADREAGPLTGIYDVKLSGDTLLVVGPANPGQSELAGALFVDVSDPAAPEHELFYETSYPVHNAYFDGDRAFLTANDDAQRALEIVDTAGEPTLAGLWSIREHDGEWGEIPPFPRTLHDVYVQDGIAYLAHWDAGTWLVDVSDPSEPSVLSHIGRPPEQVAADYDDGADGYSSLPGNSHYAAVDEAGDLLAVGAEAWATEDHPDGGPGGIDLYDVSDPTDPQHRATIDPPPTPDATREGVWTTAHNFEFRDGVLYSSWYRGGVKRHDVSDPANPEELTWWADRPHAEFWTARVAVPGSTFVASSRATVASPAALYVFPDADGRTLWGYDDLVTPMPTPTRAETPTD
;
A
#
# COMPACT_ATOMS: atom_id res chain seq x y z
N MET A 1 7.78 -26.53 27.47
CA MET A 1 6.78 -25.65 28.04
C MET A 1 7.32 -24.24 27.98
N ARG A 2 7.10 -23.56 26.91
CA ARG A 2 7.15 -22.11 26.67
C ARG A 2 7.14 -21.90 25.15
N ARG A 3 5.96 -22.09 24.54
CA ARG A 3 5.68 -21.79 23.14
C ARG A 3 4.29 -21.16 23.10
N ARG A 4 4.16 -19.90 23.50
CA ARG A 4 2.90 -19.15 23.41
C ARG A 4 3.08 -17.63 23.59
N GLU A 5 4.19 -17.03 23.14
CA GLU A 5 4.38 -15.58 23.26
C GLU A 5 4.83 -14.84 21.99
N ALA A 6 4.85 -15.49 20.83
CA ALA A 6 5.31 -14.85 19.60
C ALA A 6 4.21 -14.38 18.62
N LEU A 7 2.93 -14.36 19.04
CA LEU A 7 1.81 -14.13 18.12
C LEU A 7 0.96 -12.87 18.41
N SER A 8 1.51 -11.87 19.10
CA SER A 8 0.74 -10.65 19.45
C SER A 8 1.41 -9.34 19.04
N LEU A 9 2.11 -9.29 17.91
CA LEU A 9 2.84 -8.10 17.44
C LEU A 9 2.20 -7.34 16.28
N PHE A 10 1.01 -7.74 15.83
CA PHE A 10 0.26 -7.00 14.83
C PHE A 10 -0.99 -6.38 15.46
N GLY A 11 -0.90 -5.13 15.90
CA GLY A 11 -2.06 -4.36 16.33
C GLY A 11 -2.08 -4.00 17.79
N GLY A 12 -1.37 -2.98 18.14
CA GLY A 12 -1.46 -2.38 19.46
C GLY A 12 -0.62 -1.10 19.51
N ALA A 13 -1.16 0.02 19.07
CA ALA A 13 -0.64 1.32 19.46
C ALA A 13 -0.81 1.45 20.98
N ALA A 14 0.24 1.19 21.74
CA ALA A 14 0.27 1.47 23.17
C ALA A 14 0.36 2.98 23.38
N LEU A 15 -0.67 3.54 24.02
CA LEU A 15 -0.71 4.91 24.50
C LEU A 15 0.44 5.16 25.49
N LEU A 16 1.48 5.83 25.08
CA LEU A 16 2.44 6.47 25.98
C LEU A 16 2.28 7.98 25.91
N SER A 17 1.69 8.55 26.96
CA SER A 17 1.52 9.97 27.16
C SER A 17 2.86 10.65 27.46
N GLY A 18 3.51 11.19 26.43
CA GLY A 18 4.59 12.15 26.54
C GLY A 18 4.06 13.55 26.29
N ARG A 19 4.14 14.44 27.29
CA ARG A 19 3.80 15.87 27.13
C ARG A 19 4.86 16.51 26.26
N VAL A 20 4.49 16.91 25.05
CA VAL A 20 5.23 17.87 24.23
C VAL A 20 4.64 19.27 24.49
N ALA A 21 5.50 20.22 24.84
CA ALA A 21 5.12 21.59 25.13
C ALA A 21 4.91 22.39 23.84
N GLY A 22 3.81 23.12 23.76
CA GLY A 22 3.67 24.30 22.91
C GLY A 22 3.14 24.09 21.50
N HIS A 23 1.92 23.58 21.35
CA HIS A 23 1.12 23.80 20.15
C HIS A 23 0.05 24.86 20.42
N PRO A 24 -0.25 25.74 19.44
CA PRO A 24 -1.40 26.63 19.56
C PRO A 24 -2.67 25.79 19.67
N THR A 25 -3.56 26.19 20.57
CA THR A 25 -4.89 25.59 20.77
C THR A 25 -5.66 25.62 19.45
N PRO A 26 -6.29 24.50 19.03
CA PRO A 26 -7.20 24.52 17.89
C PRO A 26 -8.33 25.50 18.13
N PRO A 27 -8.88 26.15 17.08
CA PRO A 27 -10.10 26.94 17.23
C PRO A 27 -11.22 26.04 17.72
N GLU A 28 -11.97 26.51 18.73
CA GLU A 28 -13.17 25.86 19.26
C GLU A 28 -14.25 25.89 18.17
N ASP A 29 -14.99 24.75 18.08
CA ASP A 29 -16.21 24.52 17.30
C ASP A 29 -16.06 23.90 15.90
N ASP A 30 -15.62 22.63 15.86
CA ASP A 30 -16.07 21.71 14.82
C ASP A 30 -16.76 20.51 15.51
N PRO A 31 -18.08 20.30 15.34
CA PRO A 31 -18.82 19.22 15.98
C PRO A 31 -18.38 17.82 15.56
N ASP A 32 -17.61 17.67 14.45
CA ASP A 32 -17.15 16.39 13.93
C ASP A 32 -15.69 16.08 14.31
N GLY A 33 -15.01 16.96 15.04
CA GLY A 33 -13.62 16.74 15.49
C GLY A 33 -12.59 16.74 14.35
N THR A 34 -12.97 17.17 13.16
CA THR A 34 -12.10 17.22 11.98
C THR A 34 -11.28 18.50 12.01
N PRO A 35 -9.94 18.46 12.14
CA PRO A 35 -9.15 19.69 12.10
C PRO A 35 -9.36 20.37 10.74
N PRO A 36 -9.49 21.73 10.73
CA PRO A 36 -9.68 22.45 9.48
C PRO A 36 -8.51 22.22 8.53
N MET A 37 -8.80 22.07 7.24
CA MET A 37 -7.75 22.08 6.22
C MET A 37 -6.97 23.38 6.32
N ARG A 38 -5.64 23.28 6.40
CA ARG A 38 -4.79 24.48 6.47
C ARG A 38 -4.69 25.10 5.08
N THR A 39 -5.27 26.28 4.92
CA THR A 39 -5.32 27.05 3.68
C THR A 39 -4.16 28.06 3.57
N ASP A 40 -2.95 27.69 4.00
CA ASP A 40 -1.81 28.50 3.63
C ASP A 40 -1.49 28.30 2.14
N THR A 41 -1.01 29.33 1.48
CA THR A 41 -0.85 29.50 0.01
C THR A 41 0.10 28.48 -0.67
N GLY A 42 0.20 27.26 -0.15
CA GLY A 42 1.01 26.14 -0.65
C GLY A 42 0.16 25.05 -1.32
N TYR A 43 0.84 24.09 -1.92
CA TYR A 43 0.24 22.86 -2.43
C TYR A 43 -0.42 22.07 -1.30
N GLY A 44 -1.58 21.46 -1.55
CA GLY A 44 -2.29 20.63 -0.57
C GLY A 44 -3.57 20.02 -1.12
N PRO A 45 -4.24 19.18 -0.32
CA PRO A 45 -5.49 18.56 -0.75
C PRO A 45 -6.57 19.61 -0.99
N LEU A 46 -7.38 19.38 -2.02
CA LEU A 46 -8.58 20.15 -2.33
C LEU A 46 -9.64 19.90 -1.25
N SER A 47 -9.79 18.64 -0.87
CA SER A 47 -10.78 18.22 0.11
C SER A 47 -10.34 16.93 0.82
N ARG A 48 -11.12 16.53 1.83
CA ARG A 48 -11.07 15.23 2.44
C ARG A 48 -12.43 14.83 2.97
N ILE A 49 -12.70 13.53 2.98
CA ILE A 49 -13.91 12.96 3.58
C ILE A 49 -13.53 11.91 4.62
N PRO A 50 -14.08 11.95 5.85
CA PRO A 50 -13.84 10.90 6.83
C PRO A 50 -14.35 9.55 6.35
N VAL A 51 -13.50 8.51 6.45
CA VAL A 51 -13.85 7.11 6.23
C VAL A 51 -13.26 6.32 7.38
N GLU A 52 -14.09 5.88 8.31
CA GLU A 52 -13.62 5.18 9.50
C GLU A 52 -12.88 3.88 9.12
N GLY A 53 -11.65 3.72 9.62
CA GLY A 53 -10.82 2.55 9.36
C GLY A 53 -10.24 2.48 7.95
N ALA A 54 -10.19 3.60 7.21
CA ALA A 54 -9.62 3.63 5.85
C ALA A 54 -8.21 3.05 5.80
N THR A 55 -7.98 2.20 4.79
CA THR A 55 -6.70 1.59 4.43
C THR A 55 -6.50 1.71 2.91
N ASP A 56 -6.47 0.63 2.11
CA ASP A 56 -6.29 0.76 0.67
C ASP A 56 -7.51 1.43 -0.02
N ALA A 57 -7.26 1.99 -1.19
CA ALA A 57 -8.30 2.54 -2.04
C ALA A 57 -7.98 2.29 -3.52
N VAL A 58 -9.01 2.12 -4.31
CA VAL A 58 -8.97 2.08 -5.77
C VAL A 58 -9.98 3.04 -6.36
N VAL A 59 -9.81 3.42 -7.62
CA VAL A 59 -10.68 4.39 -8.30
C VAL A 59 -11.27 3.75 -9.56
N SER A 60 -12.51 4.11 -9.89
CA SER A 60 -13.16 3.71 -11.14
C SER A 60 -12.39 4.24 -12.36
N ASP A 61 -12.51 3.55 -13.51
CA ASP A 61 -11.83 3.93 -14.74
C ASP A 61 -12.15 5.35 -15.22
N ASP A 62 -13.34 5.86 -14.89
CA ASP A 62 -13.74 7.23 -15.23
C ASP A 62 -13.26 8.29 -14.20
N GLY A 63 -12.62 7.84 -13.12
CA GLY A 63 -12.03 8.70 -12.10
C GLY A 63 -13.04 9.36 -11.16
N THR A 64 -14.32 8.95 -11.19
CA THR A 64 -15.39 9.64 -10.46
C THR A 64 -15.74 8.99 -9.12
N THR A 65 -15.37 7.72 -8.92
CA THR A 65 -15.73 6.95 -7.73
C THR A 65 -14.50 6.30 -7.11
N ALA A 66 -14.30 6.49 -5.82
CA ALA A 66 -13.27 5.81 -5.04
C ALA A 66 -13.90 4.72 -4.15
N TYR A 67 -13.30 3.54 -4.14
CA TYR A 67 -13.66 2.41 -3.31
C TYR A 67 -12.57 2.22 -2.26
N VAL A 68 -12.95 2.26 -0.99
CA VAL A 68 -12.00 2.33 0.14
C VAL A 68 -12.19 1.11 1.04
N ALA A 69 -11.14 0.35 1.27
CA ALA A 69 -11.09 -0.64 2.34
C ALA A 69 -11.17 0.07 3.68
N ALA A 70 -11.99 -0.43 4.60
CA ALA A 70 -12.36 0.29 5.81
C ALA A 70 -12.34 -0.61 7.06
N THR A 71 -11.33 -1.42 7.21
CA THR A 71 -11.02 -2.34 8.33
C THR A 71 -12.18 -3.27 8.71
N THR A 72 -13.37 -2.73 9.01
CA THR A 72 -14.58 -3.50 9.37
C THR A 72 -15.55 -3.65 8.20
N GLY A 73 -15.16 -3.23 6.99
CA GLY A 73 -15.98 -3.23 5.80
C GLY A 73 -15.32 -2.46 4.67
N TYR A 74 -16.14 -1.79 3.86
CA TYR A 74 -15.69 -0.93 2.77
C TYR A 74 -16.62 0.29 2.61
N ALA A 75 -16.09 1.35 1.99
CA ALA A 75 -16.85 2.56 1.67
C ALA A 75 -16.70 2.91 0.20
N ILE A 76 -17.71 3.56 -0.37
CA ILE A 76 -17.74 4.03 -1.75
C ILE A 76 -18.00 5.52 -1.72
N VAL A 77 -17.11 6.28 -2.35
CA VAL A 77 -17.07 7.75 -2.29
C VAL A 77 -17.16 8.33 -3.70
N ASP A 78 -18.09 9.24 -3.92
CA ASP A 78 -18.13 10.11 -5.10
C ASP A 78 -17.03 11.17 -4.96
N VAL A 79 -16.10 11.19 -5.90
CA VAL A 79 -14.98 12.14 -6.01
C VAL A 79 -15.07 12.96 -7.30
N SER A 80 -16.21 12.94 -7.98
CA SER A 80 -16.44 13.67 -9.24
C SER A 80 -16.39 15.19 -9.06
N ASP A 81 -16.80 15.68 -7.88
CA ASP A 81 -16.49 17.05 -7.42
C ASP A 81 -15.32 16.98 -6.42
N PRO A 82 -14.09 17.31 -6.84
CA PRO A 82 -12.92 17.17 -5.98
C PRO A 82 -12.89 18.14 -4.79
N ASP A 83 -13.70 19.18 -4.80
CA ASP A 83 -13.83 20.14 -3.69
C ASP A 83 -14.89 19.70 -2.66
N ASP A 84 -15.83 18.80 -3.03
CA ASP A 84 -16.94 18.35 -2.17
C ASP A 84 -17.24 16.83 -2.36
N PRO A 85 -16.30 15.93 -2.03
CA PRO A 85 -16.52 14.48 -2.14
C PRO A 85 -17.63 14.03 -1.18
N SER A 86 -18.40 13.02 -1.60
CA SER A 86 -19.53 12.54 -0.83
C SER A 86 -19.60 11.01 -0.71
N LEU A 87 -20.04 10.52 0.45
CA LEU A 87 -20.22 9.09 0.68
C LEU A 87 -21.45 8.58 -0.08
N LEU A 88 -21.26 7.66 -1.02
CA LEU A 88 -22.34 6.99 -1.75
C LEU A 88 -22.88 5.80 -0.98
N ALA A 89 -21.97 4.96 -0.47
CA ALA A 89 -22.34 3.78 0.30
C ALA A 89 -21.25 3.42 1.31
N GLU A 90 -21.67 2.78 2.39
CA GLU A 90 -20.80 2.17 3.38
C GLU A 90 -21.38 0.82 3.77
N ARG A 91 -20.54 -0.21 3.80
CA ARG A 91 -20.93 -1.57 4.20
C ARG A 91 -20.01 -2.02 5.30
N ARG A 92 -20.55 -2.09 6.50
CA ARG A 92 -19.85 -2.58 7.70
C ARG A 92 -20.22 -4.02 7.97
N GLU A 93 -19.26 -4.79 8.48
CA GLU A 93 -19.46 -6.18 8.88
C GLU A 93 -20.12 -7.04 7.77
N PRO A 94 -19.57 -7.02 6.52
CA PRO A 94 -20.11 -7.83 5.45
C PRO A 94 -20.12 -9.31 5.86
N LEU A 95 -21.12 -10.08 5.37
CA LEU A 95 -21.29 -11.49 5.67
C LEU A 95 -21.54 -11.80 7.17
N ALA A 96 -22.12 -10.85 7.92
CA ALA A 96 -22.44 -11.04 9.36
C ALA A 96 -23.48 -12.15 9.62
N ASP A 97 -24.22 -12.57 8.60
CA ASP A 97 -25.18 -13.68 8.66
C ASP A 97 -24.55 -15.07 8.50
N ARG A 98 -23.27 -15.17 8.13
CA ARG A 98 -22.53 -16.44 8.07
C ARG A 98 -22.12 -16.90 9.46
N GLU A 99 -21.98 -18.24 9.64
CA GLU A 99 -21.62 -18.85 10.92
C GLU A 99 -20.29 -18.32 11.50
N ALA A 100 -19.30 -18.10 10.63
CA ALA A 100 -17.99 -17.53 11.00
C ALA A 100 -17.86 -16.02 10.74
N GLY A 101 -18.95 -15.38 10.25
CA GLY A 101 -18.94 -13.94 9.94
C GLY A 101 -18.99 -13.05 11.17
N PRO A 102 -18.82 -11.75 11.01
CA PRO A 102 -18.59 -11.03 9.76
C PRO A 102 -17.16 -11.17 9.21
N LEU A 103 -16.95 -10.85 7.93
CA LEU A 103 -15.63 -10.61 7.36
C LEU A 103 -15.14 -9.24 7.84
N THR A 104 -14.02 -9.20 8.55
CA THR A 104 -13.37 -7.98 9.06
C THR A 104 -11.86 -8.04 8.85
N GLY A 105 -11.12 -7.04 9.29
CA GLY A 105 -9.69 -6.93 8.98
C GLY A 105 -9.45 -6.67 7.48
N ILE A 106 -10.37 -5.93 6.84
CA ILE A 106 -10.33 -5.60 5.42
C ILE A 106 -9.35 -4.44 5.22
N TYR A 107 -8.18 -4.75 4.64
CA TYR A 107 -7.14 -3.77 4.37
C TYR A 107 -6.95 -3.50 2.90
N ASP A 108 -7.47 -4.37 2.04
CA ASP A 108 -7.28 -4.30 0.60
C ASP A 108 -8.58 -4.51 -0.17
N VAL A 109 -8.74 -3.75 -1.26
CA VAL A 109 -9.81 -3.84 -2.23
C VAL A 109 -9.25 -3.68 -3.65
N LYS A 110 -9.86 -4.35 -4.62
CA LYS A 110 -9.52 -4.21 -6.04
C LYS A 110 -10.79 -4.06 -6.88
N LEU A 111 -10.69 -3.34 -7.97
CA LEU A 111 -11.81 -3.09 -8.88
C LEU A 111 -11.46 -3.57 -10.28
N SER A 112 -12.39 -4.26 -10.91
CA SER A 112 -12.34 -4.54 -12.35
C SER A 112 -13.74 -4.41 -12.94
N GLY A 113 -13.92 -3.45 -13.85
CA GLY A 113 -15.23 -3.09 -14.37
C GLY A 113 -16.20 -2.73 -13.24
N ASP A 114 -17.33 -3.42 -13.18
CA ASP A 114 -18.39 -3.21 -12.18
C ASP A 114 -18.27 -4.17 -10.97
N THR A 115 -17.16 -4.88 -10.82
CA THR A 115 -16.95 -5.82 -9.70
C THR A 115 -15.85 -5.33 -8.77
N LEU A 116 -16.19 -5.12 -7.49
CA LEU A 116 -15.26 -4.84 -6.42
C LEU A 116 -14.90 -6.16 -5.70
N LEU A 117 -13.62 -6.48 -5.68
CA LEU A 117 -13.06 -7.53 -4.83
C LEU A 117 -12.71 -6.95 -3.45
N VAL A 118 -13.19 -7.58 -2.39
CA VAL A 118 -12.92 -7.22 -0.99
C VAL A 118 -12.30 -8.43 -0.31
N VAL A 119 -11.08 -8.32 0.19
CA VAL A 119 -10.37 -9.44 0.82
C VAL A 119 -10.14 -9.23 2.31
N GLY A 120 -10.06 -10.33 3.05
CA GLY A 120 -9.79 -10.31 4.48
C GLY A 120 -9.88 -11.69 5.14
N PRO A 121 -9.51 -11.76 6.44
CA PRO A 121 -8.83 -10.72 7.19
C PRO A 121 -7.38 -10.55 6.72
N ALA A 122 -6.85 -9.33 6.81
CA ALA A 122 -5.46 -9.09 6.44
C ALA A 122 -4.47 -9.83 7.36
N ASN A 123 -4.83 -10.03 8.62
CA ASN A 123 -3.95 -10.69 9.59
C ASN A 123 -4.70 -11.75 10.41
N PRO A 124 -3.98 -12.80 10.87
CA PRO A 124 -4.57 -13.84 11.70
C PRO A 124 -5.26 -13.26 12.95
N GLY A 125 -6.46 -13.76 13.25
CA GLY A 125 -7.22 -13.41 14.46
C GLY A 125 -8.03 -12.12 14.39
N GLN A 126 -8.06 -11.43 13.23
CA GLN A 126 -8.92 -10.27 13.01
C GLN A 126 -10.37 -10.66 12.64
N SER A 127 -10.55 -11.85 12.07
CA SER A 127 -11.83 -12.48 11.76
C SER A 127 -11.70 -13.99 11.83
N GLU A 128 -12.80 -14.73 12.07
CA GLU A 128 -12.87 -16.18 11.88
C GLU A 128 -13.17 -16.55 10.43
N LEU A 129 -13.96 -15.72 9.72
CA LEU A 129 -14.23 -15.86 8.30
C LEU A 129 -13.06 -15.25 7.51
N ALA A 130 -12.53 -15.98 6.53
CA ALA A 130 -11.45 -15.51 5.66
C ALA A 130 -11.78 -15.78 4.19
N GLY A 131 -11.38 -14.89 3.30
CA GLY A 131 -11.56 -15.08 1.86
C GLY A 131 -11.72 -13.80 1.06
N ALA A 132 -12.29 -13.97 -0.12
CA ALA A 132 -12.50 -12.95 -1.14
C ALA A 132 -14.00 -12.79 -1.42
N LEU A 133 -14.55 -11.61 -1.13
CA LEU A 133 -15.92 -11.22 -1.40
C LEU A 133 -15.99 -10.43 -2.71
N PHE A 134 -16.82 -10.87 -3.63
CA PHE A 134 -17.11 -10.18 -4.88
C PHE A 134 -18.42 -9.39 -4.73
N VAL A 135 -18.36 -8.12 -5.09
CA VAL A 135 -19.45 -7.16 -4.90
C VAL A 135 -19.76 -6.51 -6.24
N ASP A 136 -21.02 -6.59 -6.69
CA ASP A 136 -21.53 -5.77 -7.80
C ASP A 136 -21.61 -4.32 -7.36
N VAL A 137 -20.89 -3.46 -8.05
CA VAL A 137 -20.86 -2.01 -7.86
C VAL A 137 -21.28 -1.23 -9.11
N SER A 138 -22.05 -1.87 -10.02
CA SER A 138 -22.64 -1.22 -11.19
C SER A 138 -23.53 -0.03 -10.80
N ASP A 139 -24.15 -0.07 -9.61
CA ASP A 139 -24.68 1.10 -8.90
C ASP A 139 -23.88 1.32 -7.62
N PRO A 140 -22.88 2.23 -7.64
CA PRO A 140 -22.02 2.46 -6.48
C PRO A 140 -22.77 2.94 -5.22
N ALA A 141 -23.98 3.47 -5.37
CA ALA A 141 -24.83 3.85 -4.23
C ALA A 141 -25.60 2.66 -3.62
N ALA A 142 -25.70 1.55 -4.35
CA ALA A 142 -26.43 0.35 -3.93
C ALA A 142 -25.63 -0.94 -4.19
N PRO A 143 -24.41 -1.09 -3.64
CA PRO A 143 -23.58 -2.28 -3.87
C PRO A 143 -24.26 -3.55 -3.38
N GLU A 144 -24.18 -4.64 -4.16
CA GLU A 144 -24.76 -5.94 -3.85
C GLU A 144 -23.68 -7.02 -3.74
N HIS A 145 -23.71 -7.84 -2.66
CA HIS A 145 -22.81 -8.96 -2.49
C HIS A 145 -23.20 -10.10 -3.43
N GLU A 146 -22.31 -10.56 -4.29
CA GLU A 146 -22.59 -11.60 -5.26
C GLU A 146 -22.07 -12.97 -4.85
N LEU A 147 -20.74 -13.09 -4.70
CA LEU A 147 -20.04 -14.35 -4.47
C LEU A 147 -19.05 -14.20 -3.33
N PHE A 148 -18.72 -15.31 -2.68
CA PHE A 148 -17.66 -15.36 -1.67
C PHE A 148 -16.83 -16.64 -1.82
N TYR A 149 -15.55 -16.46 -2.07
CA TYR A 149 -14.55 -17.50 -2.08
C TYR A 149 -13.93 -17.60 -0.69
N GLU A 150 -14.30 -18.65 0.07
CA GLU A 150 -13.83 -18.86 1.44
C GLU A 150 -12.44 -19.52 1.42
N THR A 151 -11.52 -18.99 2.21
CA THR A 151 -10.17 -19.53 2.38
C THR A 151 -9.95 -20.04 3.81
N SER A 152 -8.96 -20.92 3.99
CA SER A 152 -8.55 -21.40 5.31
C SER A 152 -7.40 -20.58 5.93
N TYR A 153 -7.05 -19.46 5.30
CA TYR A 153 -5.94 -18.58 5.67
C TYR A 153 -6.35 -17.12 5.51
N PRO A 154 -5.71 -16.19 6.24
CA PRO A 154 -5.90 -14.76 6.05
C PRO A 154 -5.43 -14.32 4.66
N VAL A 155 -6.19 -13.42 4.03
CA VAL A 155 -5.83 -12.80 2.75
C VAL A 155 -5.45 -11.35 3.01
N HIS A 156 -4.14 -11.06 2.97
CA HIS A 156 -3.63 -9.72 3.29
C HIS A 156 -3.86 -8.73 2.15
N ASN A 157 -3.44 -9.11 0.95
CA ASN A 157 -3.60 -8.37 -0.29
C ASN A 157 -4.03 -9.30 -1.43
N ALA A 158 -4.49 -8.72 -2.51
CA ALA A 158 -4.90 -9.42 -3.71
C ALA A 158 -4.66 -8.57 -4.96
N TYR A 159 -4.76 -9.19 -6.13
CA TYR A 159 -4.95 -8.52 -7.41
C TYR A 159 -6.20 -9.10 -8.09
N PHE A 160 -6.86 -8.30 -8.93
CA PHE A 160 -8.07 -8.72 -9.64
C PHE A 160 -8.12 -8.12 -11.04
N ASP A 161 -8.18 -8.96 -12.07
CA ASP A 161 -8.26 -8.54 -13.47
C ASP A 161 -9.66 -8.69 -14.09
N GLY A 162 -10.63 -9.17 -13.29
CA GLY A 162 -12.00 -9.43 -13.72
C GLY A 162 -12.27 -10.90 -14.02
N ASP A 163 -11.33 -11.59 -14.66
CA ASP A 163 -11.42 -13.03 -14.95
C ASP A 163 -10.79 -13.89 -13.84
N ARG A 164 -9.83 -13.31 -13.10
CA ARG A 164 -9.08 -14.00 -12.03
C ARG A 164 -8.81 -13.10 -10.84
N ALA A 165 -8.90 -13.69 -9.65
CA ALA A 165 -8.37 -13.12 -8.43
C ALA A 165 -7.05 -13.83 -8.05
N PHE A 166 -6.05 -13.04 -7.67
CA PHE A 166 -4.73 -13.49 -7.27
C PHE A 166 -4.56 -13.15 -5.79
N LEU A 167 -4.54 -14.17 -4.93
CA LEU A 167 -4.62 -14.00 -3.48
C LEU A 167 -3.27 -14.30 -2.82
N THR A 168 -2.90 -13.49 -1.84
CA THR A 168 -1.74 -13.77 -0.98
C THR A 168 -2.08 -14.87 0.02
N ALA A 169 -1.83 -16.12 -0.34
CA ALA A 169 -2.18 -17.31 0.43
C ALA A 169 -1.11 -17.60 1.49
N ASN A 170 -1.16 -16.87 2.61
CA ASN A 170 -0.19 -16.98 3.70
C ASN A 170 -0.60 -18.01 4.75
N ASP A 171 -0.77 -19.27 4.33
CA ASP A 171 -0.87 -20.36 5.28
C ASP A 171 0.45 -20.58 6.04
N ASP A 172 0.45 -21.44 7.07
CA ASP A 172 1.64 -21.65 7.92
C ASP A 172 2.83 -22.27 7.16
N ALA A 173 2.62 -22.86 5.99
CA ALA A 173 3.63 -23.66 5.30
C ALA A 173 4.07 -23.08 3.96
N GLN A 174 3.15 -22.69 3.10
CA GLN A 174 3.43 -22.45 1.68
C GLN A 174 3.85 -20.99 1.40
N ARG A 175 3.14 -20.00 1.95
CA ARG A 175 3.32 -18.59 1.56
C ARG A 175 3.24 -18.45 0.05
N ALA A 176 2.07 -18.79 -0.49
CA ALA A 176 1.85 -18.99 -1.91
C ALA A 176 1.03 -17.87 -2.55
N LEU A 177 1.14 -17.76 -3.86
CA LEU A 177 0.14 -17.12 -4.71
C LEU A 177 -0.96 -18.15 -5.00
N GLU A 178 -2.20 -17.85 -4.67
CA GLU A 178 -3.36 -18.62 -5.10
C GLU A 178 -4.09 -17.90 -6.22
N ILE A 179 -4.35 -18.59 -7.34
CA ILE A 179 -5.03 -18.04 -8.51
C ILE A 179 -6.43 -18.64 -8.58
N VAL A 180 -7.44 -17.79 -8.54
CA VAL A 180 -8.86 -18.15 -8.51
C VAL A 180 -9.51 -17.71 -9.82
N ASP A 181 -10.13 -18.63 -10.54
CA ASP A 181 -10.99 -18.32 -11.70
C ASP A 181 -12.32 -17.76 -11.19
N THR A 182 -12.76 -16.64 -11.75
CA THR A 182 -13.93 -15.88 -11.30
C THR A 182 -15.03 -15.80 -12.37
N ALA A 183 -14.88 -16.51 -13.50
CA ALA A 183 -15.86 -16.50 -14.59
C ALA A 183 -17.24 -17.10 -14.25
N GLY A 184 -17.44 -17.54 -13.00
CA GLY A 184 -18.66 -18.12 -12.46
C GLY A 184 -18.56 -18.26 -10.95
N GLU A 185 -18.98 -19.41 -10.39
CA GLU A 185 -18.63 -19.72 -9.00
C GLU A 185 -17.10 -19.76 -8.88
N PRO A 186 -16.50 -19.00 -7.96
CA PRO A 186 -15.03 -18.92 -7.86
C PRO A 186 -14.40 -20.28 -7.56
N THR A 187 -13.37 -20.66 -8.32
CA THR A 187 -12.67 -21.95 -8.19
C THR A 187 -11.17 -21.78 -8.29
N LEU A 188 -10.43 -22.62 -7.55
CA LEU A 188 -8.97 -22.67 -7.63
C LEU A 188 -8.54 -23.03 -9.05
N ALA A 189 -7.78 -22.15 -9.69
CA ALA A 189 -7.19 -22.33 -11.02
C ALA A 189 -5.71 -22.71 -10.96
N GLY A 190 -4.97 -22.21 -9.95
CA GLY A 190 -3.56 -22.50 -9.79
C GLY A 190 -3.00 -22.08 -8.44
N LEU A 191 -1.81 -22.60 -8.15
CA LEU A 191 -1.04 -22.28 -6.96
C LEU A 191 0.44 -22.19 -7.32
N TRP A 192 1.13 -21.20 -6.81
CA TRP A 192 2.58 -21.08 -6.94
C TRP A 192 3.22 -20.70 -5.60
N SER A 193 4.37 -21.27 -5.29
CA SER A 193 5.10 -21.01 -4.06
C SER A 193 6.60 -21.06 -4.31
N ILE A 194 7.35 -20.12 -3.76
CA ILE A 194 8.82 -20.11 -3.86
C ILE A 194 9.44 -21.39 -3.29
N ARG A 195 8.84 -21.96 -2.25
CA ARG A 195 9.28 -23.20 -1.63
C ARG A 195 9.18 -24.41 -2.55
N GLU A 196 8.14 -24.48 -3.38
CA GLU A 196 7.97 -25.57 -4.36
C GLU A 196 8.84 -25.35 -5.60
N HIS A 197 9.08 -24.08 -5.94
CA HIS A 197 9.98 -23.73 -7.03
C HIS A 197 11.43 -24.06 -6.70
N ASP A 198 11.90 -23.71 -5.49
CA ASP A 198 13.27 -23.96 -5.04
C ASP A 198 13.26 -24.44 -3.57
N GLY A 199 13.65 -25.70 -3.37
CA GLY A 199 13.63 -26.35 -2.06
C GLY A 199 14.55 -25.72 -1.02
N GLU A 200 15.56 -24.92 -1.41
CA GLU A 200 16.42 -24.21 -0.47
C GLU A 200 15.63 -23.16 0.32
N TRP A 201 14.65 -22.51 -0.31
CA TRP A 201 13.69 -21.63 0.38
C TRP A 201 12.81 -22.37 1.39
N GLY A 202 12.67 -23.69 1.25
CA GLY A 202 11.93 -24.53 2.20
C GLY A 202 12.57 -24.60 3.58
N GLU A 203 13.88 -24.39 3.68
CA GLU A 203 14.65 -24.36 4.93
C GLU A 203 14.54 -23.01 5.66
N ILE A 204 14.15 -21.93 4.96
CA ILE A 204 13.92 -20.61 5.55
C ILE A 204 12.59 -20.63 6.33
N PRO A 205 12.52 -20.04 7.54
CA PRO A 205 11.26 -19.87 8.26
C PRO A 205 10.16 -19.23 7.41
N PRO A 206 8.87 -19.52 7.64
CA PRO A 206 7.79 -18.98 6.81
C PRO A 206 7.70 -17.45 6.80
N PHE A 207 8.04 -16.80 7.90
CA PHE A 207 7.84 -15.35 8.08
C PHE A 207 8.63 -14.48 7.08
N PRO A 208 9.96 -14.65 6.88
CA PRO A 208 10.70 -13.89 5.85
C PRO A 208 10.24 -14.12 4.42
N ARG A 209 9.50 -15.20 4.18
CA ARG A 209 8.96 -15.58 2.87
C ARG A 209 7.50 -15.17 2.69
N THR A 210 6.96 -14.36 3.61
CA THR A 210 5.56 -13.93 3.51
C THR A 210 5.31 -13.26 2.16
N LEU A 211 4.34 -13.74 1.40
CA LEU A 211 3.84 -13.03 0.23
C LEU A 211 2.97 -11.88 0.73
N HIS A 212 3.51 -10.66 0.66
CA HIS A 212 2.82 -9.49 1.18
C HIS A 212 1.84 -8.93 0.16
N ASP A 213 2.28 -8.77 -1.08
CA ASP A 213 1.46 -8.18 -2.13
C ASP A 213 1.68 -8.86 -3.49
N VAL A 214 0.72 -8.67 -4.38
CA VAL A 214 0.73 -9.17 -5.75
C VAL A 214 0.17 -8.12 -6.71
N TYR A 215 0.88 -7.89 -7.80
CA TYR A 215 0.44 -7.11 -8.95
C TYR A 215 0.53 -7.98 -10.20
N VAL A 216 -0.44 -7.90 -11.11
CA VAL A 216 -0.44 -8.70 -12.35
C VAL A 216 -0.69 -7.82 -13.55
N GLN A 217 0.14 -7.96 -14.58
CA GLN A 217 -0.06 -7.30 -15.87
C GLN A 217 0.46 -8.19 -16.98
N ASP A 218 -0.28 -8.30 -18.09
CA ASP A 218 0.09 -9.05 -19.31
C ASP A 218 0.52 -10.50 -19.03
N GLY A 219 -0.10 -11.15 -18.03
CA GLY A 219 0.18 -12.53 -17.63
C GLY A 219 1.44 -12.71 -16.79
N ILE A 220 2.05 -11.63 -16.32
CA ILE A 220 3.17 -11.66 -15.38
C ILE A 220 2.68 -11.19 -14.00
N ALA A 221 2.93 -12.02 -12.98
CA ALA A 221 2.72 -11.66 -11.58
C ALA A 221 4.03 -11.15 -10.96
N TYR A 222 3.97 -9.99 -10.33
CA TYR A 222 5.03 -9.35 -9.56
C TYR A 222 4.70 -9.55 -8.09
N LEU A 223 5.47 -10.42 -7.42
CA LEU A 223 5.16 -10.94 -6.08
C LEU A 223 6.14 -10.36 -5.06
N ALA A 224 5.65 -9.54 -4.14
CA ALA A 224 6.44 -8.97 -3.06
C ALA A 224 6.49 -9.93 -1.86
N HIS A 225 7.62 -10.65 -1.71
CA HIS A 225 7.86 -11.65 -0.67
C HIS A 225 8.85 -11.16 0.38
N TRP A 226 8.51 -10.16 1.14
CA TRP A 226 9.35 -9.60 2.20
C TRP A 226 10.86 -9.81 1.96
N ASP A 227 11.58 -10.54 2.85
CA ASP A 227 13.03 -10.77 2.71
C ASP A 227 13.40 -11.74 1.60
N ALA A 228 12.43 -12.53 1.12
CA ALA A 228 12.63 -13.34 -0.08
C ALA A 228 12.53 -12.52 -1.38
N GLY A 229 12.39 -11.18 -1.29
CA GLY A 229 12.47 -10.27 -2.42
C GLY A 229 11.23 -10.27 -3.31
N THR A 230 11.40 -9.77 -4.53
CA THR A 230 10.35 -9.68 -5.55
C THR A 230 10.54 -10.75 -6.61
N TRP A 231 9.49 -11.52 -6.89
CA TRP A 231 9.50 -12.58 -7.88
C TRP A 231 8.63 -12.20 -9.09
N LEU A 232 9.17 -12.39 -10.30
CA LEU A 232 8.45 -12.24 -11.54
C LEU A 232 8.06 -13.64 -12.02
N VAL A 233 6.76 -13.89 -12.12
CA VAL A 233 6.21 -15.23 -12.43
C VAL A 233 5.26 -15.12 -13.61
N ASP A 234 5.47 -15.91 -14.66
CA ASP A 234 4.50 -16.10 -15.74
C ASP A 234 3.29 -16.87 -15.19
N VAL A 235 2.12 -16.27 -15.23
CA VAL A 235 0.83 -16.81 -14.80
C VAL A 235 -0.19 -16.84 -15.93
N SER A 236 0.25 -16.71 -17.17
CA SER A 236 -0.60 -16.77 -18.36
C SER A 236 -1.36 -18.09 -18.45
N ASP A 237 -0.70 -19.21 -18.06
CA ASP A 237 -1.36 -20.47 -17.73
C ASP A 237 -1.40 -20.63 -16.19
N PRO A 238 -2.54 -20.40 -15.53
CA PRO A 238 -2.63 -20.49 -14.09
C PRO A 238 -2.37 -21.89 -13.53
N SER A 239 -2.49 -22.94 -14.35
CA SER A 239 -2.24 -24.32 -13.92
C SER A 239 -0.76 -24.69 -13.91
N GLU A 240 0.09 -23.92 -14.61
CA GLU A 240 1.54 -24.15 -14.73
C GLU A 240 2.34 -22.84 -14.58
N PRO A 241 2.23 -22.09 -13.45
CA PRO A 241 3.00 -20.87 -13.25
C PRO A 241 4.51 -21.12 -13.30
N SER A 242 5.28 -20.23 -13.92
CA SER A 242 6.73 -20.41 -14.06
C SER A 242 7.51 -19.14 -13.76
N VAL A 243 8.65 -19.26 -13.05
CA VAL A 243 9.50 -18.14 -12.68
C VAL A 243 10.21 -17.58 -13.91
N LEU A 244 10.15 -16.28 -14.08
CA LEU A 244 10.92 -15.52 -15.08
C LEU A 244 12.21 -14.99 -14.45
N SER A 245 12.12 -14.32 -13.28
CA SER A 245 13.28 -13.79 -12.58
C SER A 245 13.00 -13.53 -11.10
N HIS A 246 14.05 -13.18 -10.36
CA HIS A 246 14.02 -12.87 -8.95
C HIS A 246 14.89 -11.65 -8.65
N ILE A 247 14.33 -10.64 -7.99
CA ILE A 247 15.01 -9.47 -7.48
C ILE A 247 15.10 -9.62 -5.96
N GLY A 248 16.27 -9.96 -5.44
CA GLY A 248 16.44 -10.16 -4.01
C GLY A 248 17.73 -10.90 -3.66
N ARG A 249 17.83 -11.27 -2.40
CA ARG A 249 18.97 -12.02 -1.86
C ARG A 249 18.73 -13.52 -1.99
N PRO A 250 19.78 -14.32 -2.18
CA PRO A 250 19.64 -15.77 -2.18
C PRO A 250 19.31 -16.31 -0.77
N PRO A 251 18.70 -17.52 -0.66
CA PRO A 251 18.19 -18.06 0.60
C PRO A 251 19.24 -18.16 1.71
N GLU A 252 20.50 -18.48 1.40
CA GLU A 252 21.56 -18.58 2.40
C GLU A 252 21.87 -17.22 3.08
N GLN A 253 21.71 -16.10 2.37
CA GLN A 253 21.90 -14.75 2.95
C GLN A 253 20.72 -14.37 3.85
N VAL A 254 19.51 -14.69 3.43
CA VAL A 254 18.31 -14.46 4.26
C VAL A 254 18.37 -15.31 5.52
N ALA A 255 18.81 -16.58 5.41
CA ALA A 255 18.99 -17.46 6.56
C ALA A 255 19.99 -16.93 7.58
N ALA A 256 21.10 -16.35 7.11
CA ALA A 256 22.15 -15.82 7.98
C ALA A 256 21.64 -14.68 8.87
N ASP A 257 20.81 -13.78 8.33
CA ASP A 257 20.22 -12.68 9.12
C ASP A 257 19.23 -13.18 10.17
N TYR A 258 18.61 -14.33 9.90
CA TYR A 258 17.63 -14.95 10.80
C TYR A 258 18.24 -15.68 11.99
N ASP A 259 19.44 -16.23 11.82
CA ASP A 259 20.18 -16.93 12.88
C ASP A 259 20.68 -15.97 13.96
N ASP A 260 20.84 -14.68 13.63
CA ASP A 260 21.31 -13.63 14.54
C ASP A 260 20.18 -12.95 15.36
N GLY A 261 18.90 -13.23 15.07
CA GLY A 261 17.78 -12.73 15.85
C GLY A 261 16.57 -12.28 15.00
N ALA A 262 15.39 -12.25 15.60
CA ALA A 262 14.13 -12.04 14.91
C ALA A 262 13.90 -10.61 14.35
N ASP A 263 14.83 -9.68 14.52
CA ASP A 263 14.63 -8.27 14.12
C ASP A 263 15.18 -7.96 12.72
N GLY A 264 15.96 -8.86 12.11
CA GLY A 264 16.54 -8.69 10.77
C GLY A 264 15.52 -8.59 9.64
N TYR A 265 14.35 -9.17 9.81
CA TYR A 265 13.29 -9.22 8.80
C TYR A 265 12.53 -7.90 8.58
N SER A 266 12.74 -6.90 9.39
CA SER A 266 12.08 -5.59 9.25
C SER A 266 13.03 -4.50 8.74
N SER A 267 14.26 -4.87 8.35
CA SER A 267 15.33 -3.95 7.97
C SER A 267 15.79 -4.17 6.54
N LEU A 268 16.36 -3.13 5.92
CA LEU A 268 17.09 -3.26 4.67
C LEU A 268 18.41 -4.02 4.86
N PRO A 269 18.87 -4.77 3.83
CA PRO A 269 18.19 -5.05 2.57
C PRO A 269 17.13 -6.14 2.74
N GLY A 270 15.91 -5.92 2.25
CA GLY A 270 14.81 -6.87 2.35
C GLY A 270 13.48 -6.15 2.52
N ASN A 271 12.50 -6.89 2.99
CA ASN A 271 11.14 -6.44 3.22
C ASN A 271 10.47 -5.83 1.97
N SER A 272 10.58 -6.55 0.83
CA SER A 272 9.80 -6.25 -0.38
C SER A 272 8.31 -6.25 -0.01
N HIS A 273 7.65 -5.10 -0.16
CA HIS A 273 6.34 -4.87 0.41
C HIS A 273 5.25 -4.72 -0.66
N TYR A 274 5.52 -3.91 -1.66
CA TYR A 274 4.61 -3.62 -2.76
C TYR A 274 5.39 -3.54 -4.06
N ALA A 275 4.79 -4.00 -5.16
CA ALA A 275 5.37 -3.94 -6.49
C ALA A 275 4.30 -3.56 -7.52
N ALA A 276 4.63 -2.72 -8.48
CA ALA A 276 3.76 -2.38 -9.60
C ALA A 276 4.62 -2.02 -10.82
N VAL A 277 4.08 -2.24 -12.03
CA VAL A 277 4.71 -1.79 -13.28
C VAL A 277 3.94 -0.64 -13.90
N ASP A 278 4.62 0.11 -14.78
CA ASP A 278 4.00 1.13 -15.61
C ASP A 278 3.03 0.53 -16.63
N GLU A 279 2.29 1.37 -17.34
CA GLU A 279 1.29 0.95 -18.31
C GLU A 279 1.89 0.16 -19.50
N ALA A 280 3.19 0.36 -19.79
CA ALA A 280 3.90 -0.38 -20.83
C ALA A 280 4.41 -1.76 -20.36
N GLY A 281 4.49 -1.97 -19.04
CA GLY A 281 5.09 -3.17 -18.44
C GLY A 281 6.62 -3.19 -18.51
N ASP A 282 7.25 -2.03 -18.80
CA ASP A 282 8.69 -1.92 -18.98
C ASP A 282 9.42 -1.39 -17.73
N LEU A 283 8.73 -0.66 -16.86
CA LEU A 283 9.29 -0.08 -15.64
C LEU A 283 8.61 -0.63 -14.40
N LEU A 284 9.33 -1.38 -13.58
CA LEU A 284 8.88 -1.93 -12.30
C LEU A 284 9.35 -1.04 -11.15
N ALA A 285 8.45 -0.67 -10.26
CA ALA A 285 8.74 -0.14 -8.94
C ALA A 285 8.59 -1.21 -7.87
N VAL A 286 9.55 -1.27 -6.95
CA VAL A 286 9.54 -2.16 -5.78
C VAL A 286 9.71 -1.32 -4.52
N GLY A 287 8.70 -1.29 -3.68
CA GLY A 287 8.73 -0.60 -2.39
C GLY A 287 9.21 -1.53 -1.27
N ALA A 288 10.05 -1.00 -0.40
CA ALA A 288 10.45 -1.68 0.83
C ALA A 288 9.79 -1.02 2.04
N GLU A 289 9.08 -1.79 2.86
CA GLU A 289 8.56 -1.34 4.15
C GLU A 289 9.53 -1.73 5.27
N ALA A 290 10.55 -0.91 5.49
CA ALA A 290 11.67 -1.26 6.35
C ALA A 290 11.93 -0.21 7.43
N TRP A 291 12.51 -0.67 8.55
CA TRP A 291 12.84 0.15 9.72
C TRP A 291 14.26 -0.16 10.21
N ALA A 292 14.87 0.85 10.80
CA ALA A 292 16.12 0.64 11.51
C ALA A 292 15.89 -0.23 12.77
N THR A 293 16.88 -1.07 13.08
CA THR A 293 16.91 -1.85 14.33
C THR A 293 18.22 -1.59 15.07
N GLU A 294 18.37 -2.14 16.28
CA GLU A 294 19.62 -2.00 17.03
C GLU A 294 20.81 -2.62 16.29
N ASP A 295 20.59 -3.77 15.63
CA ASP A 295 21.61 -4.49 14.87
C ASP A 295 21.80 -3.91 13.47
N HIS A 296 20.78 -3.26 12.89
CA HIS A 296 20.78 -2.63 11.57
C HIS A 296 20.37 -1.14 11.65
N PRO A 297 21.20 -0.25 12.19
CA PRO A 297 20.83 1.16 12.40
C PRO A 297 20.59 1.94 11.11
N ASP A 298 21.13 1.47 9.99
CA ASP A 298 20.92 2.02 8.64
C ASP A 298 19.85 1.21 7.84
N GLY A 299 19.12 0.31 8.50
CA GLY A 299 18.16 -0.61 7.87
C GLY A 299 16.79 -0.04 7.55
N GLY A 300 16.61 1.27 7.60
CA GLY A 300 15.36 1.97 7.23
C GLY A 300 15.46 3.47 7.44
N PRO A 301 14.41 4.22 7.02
CA PRO A 301 13.20 3.75 6.35
C PRO A 301 13.46 3.25 4.94
N GLY A 302 12.57 2.36 4.43
CA GLY A 302 12.66 1.81 3.09
C GLY A 302 12.14 2.77 2.01
N GLY A 303 12.80 2.75 0.85
CA GLY A 303 12.47 3.54 -0.33
C GLY A 303 11.72 2.74 -1.40
N ILE A 304 11.74 3.28 -2.63
CA ILE A 304 11.21 2.62 -3.83
C ILE A 304 12.32 2.47 -4.84
N ASP A 305 12.65 1.22 -5.20
CA ASP A 305 13.60 0.91 -6.25
C ASP A 305 12.89 0.81 -7.61
N LEU A 306 13.51 1.39 -8.63
CA LEU A 306 13.05 1.34 -10.02
C LEU A 306 13.91 0.37 -10.84
N TYR A 307 13.24 -0.53 -11.57
CA TYR A 307 13.90 -1.53 -12.43
C TYR A 307 13.34 -1.45 -13.85
N ASP A 308 14.22 -1.48 -14.84
CA ASP A 308 13.83 -1.78 -16.21
C ASP A 308 13.57 -3.29 -16.29
N VAL A 309 12.37 -3.65 -16.70
CA VAL A 309 11.88 -5.03 -16.88
C VAL A 309 11.34 -5.25 -18.29
N SER A 310 11.76 -4.45 -19.27
CA SER A 310 11.46 -4.67 -20.69
C SER A 310 11.89 -6.06 -21.17
N ASP A 311 12.90 -6.66 -20.52
CA ASP A 311 13.14 -8.10 -20.49
C ASP A 311 12.84 -8.60 -19.05
N PRO A 312 11.68 -9.21 -18.81
CA PRO A 312 11.30 -9.65 -17.46
C PRO A 312 12.17 -10.80 -16.91
N THR A 313 13.04 -11.38 -17.75
CA THR A 313 14.00 -12.41 -17.32
C THR A 313 15.32 -11.83 -16.83
N ASP A 314 15.58 -10.52 -17.04
CA ASP A 314 16.83 -9.83 -16.66
C ASP A 314 16.56 -8.40 -16.13
N PRO A 315 15.88 -8.24 -14.99
CA PRO A 315 15.58 -6.94 -14.39
C PRO A 315 16.84 -6.11 -14.14
N GLN A 316 16.85 -4.84 -14.57
CA GLN A 316 17.98 -3.93 -14.42
C GLN A 316 17.64 -2.76 -13.50
N HIS A 317 18.27 -2.68 -12.33
CA HIS A 317 18.10 -1.54 -11.42
C HIS A 317 18.48 -0.22 -12.12
N ARG A 318 17.64 0.81 -11.96
CA ARG A 318 17.82 2.14 -12.55
C ARG A 318 18.12 3.20 -11.53
N ALA A 319 17.29 3.32 -10.50
CA ALA A 319 17.43 4.30 -9.42
C ALA A 319 16.66 3.87 -8.18
N THR A 320 16.89 4.54 -7.07
CA THR A 320 16.11 4.45 -5.85
C THR A 320 15.50 5.82 -5.56
N ILE A 321 14.20 5.87 -5.30
CA ILE A 321 13.52 7.03 -4.73
C ILE A 321 13.65 6.94 -3.23
N ASP A 322 14.39 7.87 -2.65
CA ASP A 322 14.65 7.91 -1.21
C ASP A 322 13.37 8.17 -0.40
N PRO A 323 13.21 7.51 0.76
CA PRO A 323 12.12 7.76 1.67
C PRO A 323 12.20 9.18 2.27
N PRO A 324 11.05 9.75 2.68
CA PRO A 324 11.05 10.98 3.46
C PRO A 324 11.84 10.82 4.75
N PRO A 325 12.64 11.82 5.16
CA PRO A 325 13.43 11.74 6.38
C PRO A 325 12.56 11.62 7.62
N THR A 326 13.04 10.91 8.63
CA THR A 326 12.40 10.74 9.94
C THR A 326 13.39 11.02 11.07
N PRO A 327 12.96 11.56 12.21
CA PRO A 327 13.82 11.73 13.38
C PRO A 327 14.16 10.40 14.05
N ASP A 328 13.34 9.38 13.81
CA ASP A 328 13.49 8.05 14.35
C ASP A 328 12.98 7.05 13.31
N ALA A 329 13.92 6.32 12.70
CA ALA A 329 13.66 5.35 11.66
C ALA A 329 13.28 3.96 12.19
N THR A 330 13.19 3.79 13.52
CA THR A 330 12.79 2.54 14.14
C THR A 330 11.27 2.31 14.00
N ARG A 331 10.83 1.10 14.28
CA ARG A 331 9.41 0.72 14.22
C ARG A 331 8.56 1.44 15.27
N GLU A 332 9.17 1.87 16.38
CA GLU A 332 8.54 2.68 17.44
C GLU A 332 8.48 4.18 17.09
N GLY A 333 9.21 4.59 16.05
CA GLY A 333 9.33 5.96 15.60
C GLY A 333 8.20 6.44 14.70
N VAL A 334 8.51 7.41 13.84
CA VAL A 334 7.57 7.96 12.86
C VAL A 334 7.80 7.30 11.51
N TRP A 335 6.85 6.52 11.07
CA TRP A 335 6.94 5.78 9.82
C TRP A 335 6.91 6.71 8.62
N THR A 336 7.95 6.59 7.80
CA THR A 336 8.09 7.32 6.54
C THR A 336 8.59 6.40 5.42
N THR A 337 8.53 5.11 5.67
CA THR A 337 8.87 4.06 4.70
C THR A 337 7.86 4.03 3.55
N ALA A 338 8.24 3.48 2.39
CA ALA A 338 7.34 3.33 1.26
C ALA A 338 6.15 2.44 1.59
N HIS A 339 4.99 2.77 1.02
CA HIS A 339 3.80 1.95 1.03
C HIS A 339 3.25 1.80 -0.39
N ASN A 340 1.94 1.81 -0.64
CA ASN A 340 1.39 1.58 -1.97
C ASN A 340 1.59 2.78 -2.91
N PHE A 341 1.72 2.48 -4.20
CA PHE A 341 1.94 3.46 -5.26
C PHE A 341 1.26 3.04 -6.57
N GLU A 342 1.21 3.94 -7.54
CA GLU A 342 0.65 3.71 -8.86
C GLU A 342 1.43 4.50 -9.92
N PHE A 343 1.64 3.91 -11.09
CA PHE A 343 2.11 4.60 -12.27
C PHE A 343 0.95 5.16 -13.10
N ARG A 344 1.13 6.36 -13.64
CA ARG A 344 0.24 6.93 -14.65
C ARG A 344 0.98 7.94 -15.51
N ASP A 345 0.96 7.73 -16.84
CA ASP A 345 1.52 8.67 -17.82
C ASP A 345 2.98 9.09 -17.51
N GLY A 346 3.83 8.16 -17.09
CA GLY A 346 5.23 8.40 -16.76
C GLY A 346 5.45 9.07 -15.39
N VAL A 347 4.43 9.14 -14.56
CA VAL A 347 4.51 9.64 -13.17
C VAL A 347 4.22 8.51 -12.19
N LEU A 348 5.03 8.42 -11.13
CA LEU A 348 4.80 7.55 -9.99
C LEU A 348 4.14 8.34 -8.85
N TYR A 349 2.94 7.94 -8.45
CA TYR A 349 2.20 8.47 -7.29
C TYR A 349 2.41 7.53 -6.12
N SER A 350 2.95 8.01 -5.02
CA SER A 350 3.37 7.16 -3.91
C SER A 350 2.94 7.68 -2.54
N SER A 351 2.64 6.76 -1.64
CA SER A 351 2.31 7.02 -0.24
C SER A 351 3.45 6.55 0.68
N TRP A 352 3.64 7.27 1.79
CA TRP A 352 4.79 7.11 2.70
C TRP A 352 4.37 7.22 4.16
N TYR A 353 3.23 6.65 4.53
CA TYR A 353 2.67 6.80 5.87
C TYR A 353 2.67 8.28 6.33
N ARG A 354 3.31 8.59 7.45
CA ARG A 354 3.48 9.97 7.93
C ARG A 354 4.50 10.79 7.13
N GLY A 355 5.20 10.14 6.21
CA GLY A 355 6.01 10.77 5.19
C GLY A 355 5.19 11.56 4.16
N GLY A 356 3.89 11.28 4.08
CA GLY A 356 2.98 11.99 3.20
C GLY A 356 2.75 11.28 1.86
N VAL A 357 2.44 12.05 0.84
CA VAL A 357 2.31 11.59 -0.55
C VAL A 357 3.28 12.32 -1.44
N LYS A 358 3.82 11.62 -2.44
CA LYS A 358 4.76 12.16 -3.42
C LYS A 358 4.33 11.81 -4.84
N ARG A 359 4.71 12.65 -5.79
CA ARG A 359 4.70 12.36 -7.22
C ARG A 359 6.11 12.53 -7.77
N HIS A 360 6.53 11.59 -8.61
CA HIS A 360 7.82 11.66 -9.31
C HIS A 360 7.62 11.47 -10.82
N ASP A 361 8.21 12.36 -11.61
CA ASP A 361 8.43 12.08 -13.03
C ASP A 361 9.50 10.96 -13.12
N VAL A 362 9.12 9.85 -13.73
CA VAL A 362 9.96 8.67 -13.93
C VAL A 362 10.14 8.33 -15.41
N SER A 363 9.85 9.29 -16.31
CA SER A 363 10.08 9.16 -17.74
C SER A 363 11.55 8.93 -18.09
N ASP A 364 12.48 9.42 -17.26
CA ASP A 364 13.86 8.95 -17.18
C ASP A 364 14.05 8.17 -15.88
N PRO A 365 13.88 6.83 -15.89
CA PRO A 365 13.90 6.04 -14.65
C PRO A 365 15.29 6.00 -13.96
N ALA A 366 16.35 6.45 -14.63
CA ALA A 366 17.68 6.59 -14.02
C ALA A 366 17.82 7.90 -13.21
N ASN A 367 16.93 8.88 -13.43
CA ASN A 367 16.94 10.18 -12.78
C ASN A 367 15.52 10.62 -12.41
N PRO A 368 14.82 9.94 -11.48
CA PRO A 368 13.47 10.30 -11.07
C PRO A 368 13.44 11.72 -10.48
N GLU A 369 12.48 12.54 -10.91
CA GLU A 369 12.36 13.94 -10.47
C GLU A 369 11.14 14.12 -9.56
N GLU A 370 11.32 14.63 -8.32
CA GLU A 370 10.22 14.93 -7.41
C GLU A 370 9.40 16.12 -7.93
N LEU A 371 8.16 15.88 -8.33
CA LEU A 371 7.20 16.89 -8.77
C LEU A 371 6.41 17.46 -7.59
N THR A 372 6.04 16.58 -6.66
CA THR A 372 5.16 16.92 -5.55
C THR A 372 5.58 16.16 -4.29
N TRP A 373 5.53 16.90 -3.16
CA TRP A 373 5.57 16.28 -1.84
C TRP A 373 4.68 17.04 -0.88
N TRP A 374 3.63 16.38 -0.38
CA TRP A 374 2.79 16.90 0.68
C TRP A 374 2.78 15.96 1.88
N ALA A 375 2.95 16.53 3.08
CA ALA A 375 2.88 15.79 4.34
C ALA A 375 2.29 16.66 5.46
N ASP A 376 1.43 16.05 6.25
CA ASP A 376 0.94 16.59 7.54
C ASP A 376 1.12 15.50 8.61
N ARG A 377 2.35 15.38 9.11
CA ARG A 377 2.78 14.34 10.05
C ARG A 377 1.87 14.09 11.24
N PRO A 378 1.34 15.14 11.91
CA PRO A 378 0.43 14.95 13.03
C PRO A 378 -0.93 14.37 12.63
N HIS A 379 -1.42 14.69 11.43
CA HIS A 379 -2.82 14.52 11.06
C HIS A 379 -3.07 13.49 9.97
N ALA A 380 -2.04 13.06 9.22
CA ALA A 380 -2.20 12.10 8.14
C ALA A 380 -1.15 10.98 8.21
N GLU A 381 -1.58 9.75 7.87
CA GLU A 381 -0.76 8.55 7.77
C GLU A 381 -1.24 7.77 6.54
N PHE A 382 -0.64 8.07 5.38
CA PHE A 382 -1.12 7.60 4.09
C PHE A 382 -0.80 6.14 3.83
N TRP A 383 -1.82 5.41 3.36
CA TRP A 383 -1.75 4.01 2.99
C TRP A 383 -1.56 3.82 1.49
N THR A 384 -2.28 4.59 0.68
CA THR A 384 -2.19 4.52 -0.78
C THR A 384 -2.29 5.90 -1.43
N ALA A 385 -1.84 6.01 -2.68
CA ALA A 385 -2.05 7.15 -3.57
C ALA A 385 -2.47 6.59 -4.93
N ARG A 386 -3.63 7.03 -5.46
CA ARG A 386 -4.23 6.53 -6.70
C ARG A 386 -4.68 7.68 -7.59
N VAL A 387 -4.41 7.58 -8.87
CA VAL A 387 -4.89 8.58 -9.83
C VAL A 387 -6.40 8.50 -9.95
N ALA A 388 -7.09 9.63 -9.85
CA ALA A 388 -8.50 9.73 -10.16
C ALA A 388 -8.68 10.21 -11.61
N VAL A 389 -8.38 11.47 -11.88
CA VAL A 389 -8.43 12.02 -13.24
C VAL A 389 -7.03 12.46 -13.65
N PRO A 390 -6.35 11.75 -14.57
CA PRO A 390 -4.98 12.09 -14.99
C PRO A 390 -4.83 13.56 -15.36
N GLY A 391 -3.79 14.23 -14.85
CA GLY A 391 -3.55 15.65 -15.06
C GLY A 391 -4.53 16.59 -14.35
N SER A 392 -5.44 16.06 -13.51
CA SER A 392 -6.41 16.83 -12.74
C SER A 392 -6.36 16.51 -11.26
N THR A 393 -6.60 15.26 -10.87
CA THR A 393 -6.71 14.87 -9.46
C THR A 393 -6.19 13.45 -9.19
N PHE A 394 -5.71 13.23 -7.99
CA PHE A 394 -5.47 11.91 -7.41
C PHE A 394 -6.04 11.85 -5.99
N VAL A 395 -6.32 10.65 -5.51
CA VAL A 395 -6.80 10.41 -4.15
C VAL A 395 -5.73 9.70 -3.32
N ALA A 396 -5.79 9.90 -2.01
CA ALA A 396 -4.94 9.18 -1.07
C ALA A 396 -5.73 8.84 0.19
N SER A 397 -5.70 7.57 0.57
CA SER A 397 -6.30 7.11 1.81
C SER A 397 -5.34 7.30 2.98
N SER A 398 -5.85 7.75 4.11
CA SER A 398 -5.09 7.95 5.33
C SER A 398 -5.72 7.21 6.50
N ARG A 399 -4.91 6.48 7.24
CA ARG A 399 -5.30 5.88 8.52
C ARG A 399 -5.55 6.96 9.57
N ALA A 400 -6.24 6.58 10.64
CA ALA A 400 -6.41 7.45 11.78
C ALA A 400 -5.06 7.71 12.48
N THR A 401 -4.83 8.96 12.86
CA THR A 401 -3.74 9.35 13.76
C THR A 401 -4.32 9.69 15.13
N VAL A 402 -3.45 10.00 16.11
CA VAL A 402 -3.91 10.50 17.42
C VAL A 402 -4.66 11.82 17.28
N ALA A 403 -4.40 12.61 16.23
CA ALA A 403 -4.91 13.95 16.03
C ALA A 403 -6.01 14.06 14.96
N SER A 404 -6.25 12.98 14.17
CA SER A 404 -7.21 13.01 13.07
C SER A 404 -7.86 11.64 12.85
N PRO A 405 -9.16 11.59 12.49
CA PRO A 405 -9.79 10.38 12.02
C PRO A 405 -9.19 9.94 10.68
N ALA A 406 -9.39 8.64 10.34
CA ALA A 406 -9.09 8.12 9.03
C ALA A 406 -9.95 8.80 7.95
N ALA A 407 -9.40 8.99 6.75
CA ALA A 407 -10.06 9.75 5.71
C ALA A 407 -9.53 9.40 4.31
N LEU A 408 -10.33 9.69 3.29
CA LEU A 408 -9.89 9.80 1.91
C LEU A 408 -9.63 11.29 1.60
N TYR A 409 -8.46 11.58 1.05
CA TYR A 409 -8.05 12.91 0.61
C TYR A 409 -8.10 12.99 -0.91
N VAL A 410 -8.51 14.14 -1.44
CA VAL A 410 -8.46 14.45 -2.87
C VAL A 410 -7.41 15.55 -3.08
N PHE A 411 -6.44 15.29 -3.94
CA PHE A 411 -5.34 16.20 -4.25
C PHE A 411 -5.41 16.69 -5.70
N PRO A 412 -4.96 17.92 -5.98
CA PRO A 412 -4.73 18.33 -7.36
C PRO A 412 -3.52 17.59 -7.92
N ASP A 413 -3.62 17.12 -9.17
CA ASP A 413 -2.50 16.57 -9.93
C ASP A 413 -1.64 17.70 -10.49
N ALA A 414 -0.89 18.35 -9.61
CA ALA A 414 -0.08 19.54 -9.90
C ALA A 414 1.21 19.52 -9.08
N ASP A 415 2.22 20.23 -9.56
CA ASP A 415 3.49 20.34 -8.84
C ASP A 415 3.36 21.21 -7.60
N GLY A 416 4.06 20.82 -6.54
CA GLY A 416 4.07 21.61 -5.35
C GLY A 416 4.59 20.88 -4.11
N ARG A 417 4.91 21.67 -3.07
CA ARG A 417 5.49 21.14 -1.85
C ARG A 417 4.97 21.84 -0.62
N THR A 418 4.46 21.09 0.34
CA THR A 418 4.05 21.58 1.66
C THR A 418 4.28 20.49 2.71
N LEU A 419 5.09 20.77 3.72
CA LEU A 419 5.54 19.81 4.71
C LEU A 419 5.28 20.32 6.12
N TRP A 420 4.26 19.79 6.79
CA TRP A 420 3.96 20.08 8.18
C TRP A 420 4.61 19.04 9.12
N GLY A 421 5.34 19.51 10.12
CA GLY A 421 6.07 18.66 11.05
C GLY A 421 7.44 18.21 10.54
N TYR A 422 7.99 18.91 9.55
CA TYR A 422 9.33 18.67 8.97
C TYR A 422 10.31 19.81 9.20
N ASP A 423 9.95 20.83 10.00
CA ASP A 423 10.72 22.08 10.14
C ASP A 423 12.19 21.88 10.48
N ASP A 424 12.51 20.81 11.24
CA ASP A 424 13.88 20.51 11.66
C ASP A 424 14.59 19.43 10.79
N LEU A 425 13.91 18.85 9.78
CA LEU A 425 14.39 17.68 9.07
C LEU A 425 14.72 17.90 7.60
N VAL A 426 14.17 18.94 6.99
CA VAL A 426 14.39 19.24 5.57
C VAL A 426 14.96 20.65 5.41
N THR A 427 16.00 20.76 4.56
CA THR A 427 16.52 22.06 4.18
C THR A 427 15.49 22.77 3.29
N PRO A 428 15.14 24.03 3.55
CA PRO A 428 14.27 24.80 2.67
C PRO A 428 14.83 24.83 1.24
N MET A 429 14.00 24.53 0.24
CA MET A 429 14.43 24.72 -1.15
C MET A 429 14.82 26.18 -1.35
N PRO A 430 15.94 26.46 -2.07
CA PRO A 430 16.29 27.83 -2.38
C PRO A 430 15.14 28.45 -3.21
N THR A 431 14.63 29.56 -2.73
CA THR A 431 13.61 30.34 -3.46
C THR A 431 14.14 30.61 -4.87
N PRO A 432 13.40 30.30 -5.95
CA PRO A 432 13.87 30.58 -7.29
C PRO A 432 14.15 32.09 -7.41
N THR A 433 15.40 32.41 -7.65
CA THR A 433 15.82 33.80 -7.89
C THR A 433 15.15 34.27 -9.18
N ARG A 434 14.15 35.12 -9.05
CA ARG A 434 13.52 35.77 -10.19
C ARG A 434 14.63 36.39 -11.04
N ALA A 435 14.81 35.87 -12.25
CA ALA A 435 15.75 36.43 -13.21
C ALA A 435 15.41 37.91 -13.38
N GLU A 436 16.35 38.79 -13.02
CA GLU A 436 16.22 40.23 -13.30
C GLU A 436 16.18 40.39 -14.81
N THR A 437 15.07 40.89 -15.30
CA THR A 437 14.92 41.29 -16.68
C THR A 437 15.94 42.39 -16.96
N PRO A 438 16.82 42.29 -17.96
CA PRO A 438 17.70 43.39 -18.32
C PRO A 438 16.85 44.59 -18.73
N THR A 439 17.02 45.70 -18.06
CA THR A 439 16.49 47.00 -18.50
C THR A 439 17.45 47.53 -19.57
N ASP A 440 16.96 47.63 -20.80
CA ASP A 440 17.58 48.43 -21.86
C ASP A 440 17.52 49.94 -21.54
#